data_d64d4bbb364cf6e32e6cfd87a58880bb
#
_entry.id   d64d4bbb364cf6e32e6cfd87a58880bb
#
_cell.length_a   1.000
_cell.length_b   1.000
_cell.length_c   1.000
_cell.angle_alpha   90.00
_cell.angle_beta   90.00
_cell.angle_gamma   90.00
#
_symmetry.space_group_name_H-M   'P 1'
#
loop_
_entity.id
_entity.type
_entity.pdbx_description
1 polymer ?
#
loop_
_entity_poly.entity_id
_entity_poly.type
_entity_poly.pdbx_seq_one_letter_code
_entity_poly.pdbx_strand_id
1 'polypeptide(L)'
;MSLSVVTGAARGIGLEIARRLAADGHALLLVDIAPAVEAAATDLGADSVCVDLTEPRGIEAIAAVVKDRGEGVRSIVNNAGITRDARLTQMAESDFRGVLRVNLGAAYALVDRLRDELIDGSAIISMSSRAYLGTFGQINYVVSKGGLVGLTRALARELAPRTRVNAVAPGFTDTEMTRAAPEAVWETVVPSIPMKRAGEPTEIAEVVAFLASPAASYVTGQVVFPCGGRSIV
;
A
#
# COMPACT_ATOMS: atom_id res chain seq x y z
N MET A 1 -15.99 -13.79 10.10
CA MET A 1 -15.31 -12.48 10.08
C MET A 1 -14.91 -12.23 8.62
N SER A 2 -15.03 -11.01 8.10
CA SER A 2 -14.66 -10.74 6.71
C SER A 2 -13.16 -10.47 6.56
N LEU A 3 -12.57 -10.91 5.44
CA LEU A 3 -11.13 -10.95 5.20
C LEU A 3 -10.57 -9.59 4.73
N SER A 4 -9.43 -9.19 5.26
CA SER A 4 -8.64 -8.06 4.77
C SER A 4 -7.29 -8.54 4.23
N VAL A 5 -6.98 -8.20 2.99
CA VAL A 5 -5.74 -8.59 2.31
C VAL A 5 -4.76 -7.42 2.40
N VAL A 6 -3.54 -7.67 2.92
CA VAL A 6 -2.49 -6.65 3.02
C VAL A 6 -1.25 -7.13 2.27
N THR A 7 -0.82 -6.39 1.24
CA THR A 7 0.38 -6.71 0.48
C THR A 7 1.60 -5.95 0.98
N GLY A 8 2.81 -6.53 0.85
CA GLY A 8 4.03 -5.97 1.43
C GLY A 8 3.98 -5.96 2.96
N ALA A 9 3.43 -7.03 3.55
CA ALA A 9 3.06 -7.09 4.97
C ALA A 9 4.13 -7.71 5.88
N ALA A 10 5.28 -8.14 5.33
CA ALA A 10 6.33 -8.75 6.13
C ALA A 10 7.04 -7.76 7.09
N ARG A 11 6.98 -6.46 6.81
CA ARG A 11 7.67 -5.41 7.60
C ARG A 11 7.13 -4.00 7.34
N GLY A 12 7.65 -3.04 8.09
CA GLY A 12 7.42 -1.61 7.90
C GLY A 12 5.94 -1.21 7.95
N ILE A 13 5.52 -0.33 7.06
CA ILE A 13 4.14 0.19 7.03
C ILE A 13 3.13 -0.93 6.86
N GLY A 14 3.39 -1.91 5.98
CA GLY A 14 2.47 -3.01 5.72
C GLY A 14 2.21 -3.88 6.96
N LEU A 15 3.25 -4.17 7.74
CA LEU A 15 3.12 -4.92 8.99
C LEU A 15 2.33 -4.12 10.04
N GLU A 16 2.59 -2.81 10.18
CA GLU A 16 1.84 -1.98 11.13
C GLU A 16 0.37 -1.82 10.72
N ILE A 17 0.07 -1.76 9.41
CA ILE A 17 -1.30 -1.81 8.91
C ILE A 17 -1.95 -3.14 9.31
N ALA A 18 -1.26 -4.26 9.12
CA ALA A 18 -1.78 -5.57 9.49
C ALA A 18 -2.07 -5.65 11.01
N ARG A 19 -1.14 -5.20 11.86
CA ARG A 19 -1.34 -5.12 13.31
C ARG A 19 -2.55 -4.29 13.70
N ARG A 20 -2.70 -3.13 13.05
CA ARG A 20 -3.80 -2.22 13.33
C ARG A 20 -5.15 -2.80 12.93
N LEU A 21 -5.24 -3.42 11.75
CA LEU A 21 -6.46 -4.10 11.30
C LEU A 21 -6.80 -5.34 12.15
N ALA A 22 -5.78 -6.10 12.60
CA ALA A 22 -5.97 -7.20 13.55
C ALA A 22 -6.60 -6.71 14.87
N ALA A 23 -6.11 -5.59 15.41
CA ALA A 23 -6.65 -4.96 16.60
C ALA A 23 -8.12 -4.51 16.44
N ASP A 24 -8.54 -4.17 15.19
CA ASP A 24 -9.94 -3.88 14.85
C ASP A 24 -10.80 -5.16 14.63
N GLY A 25 -10.22 -6.35 14.81
CA GLY A 25 -10.93 -7.62 14.70
C GLY A 25 -11.12 -8.11 13.24
N HIS A 26 -10.30 -7.64 12.29
CA HIS A 26 -10.30 -8.19 10.94
C HIS A 26 -9.62 -9.56 10.90
N ALA A 27 -10.19 -10.50 10.16
CA ALA A 27 -9.43 -11.64 9.64
C ALA A 27 -8.44 -11.14 8.59
N LEU A 28 -7.21 -11.67 8.58
CA LEU A 28 -6.15 -11.14 7.72
C LEU A 28 -5.57 -12.20 6.79
N LEU A 29 -5.23 -11.77 5.58
CA LEU A 29 -4.33 -12.46 4.67
C LEU A 29 -3.13 -11.55 4.39
N LEU A 30 -1.95 -11.94 4.88
CA LEU A 30 -0.71 -11.21 4.69
C LEU A 30 0.02 -11.73 3.47
N VAL A 31 0.41 -10.84 2.58
CA VAL A 31 1.08 -11.20 1.32
C VAL A 31 2.40 -10.45 1.21
N ASP A 32 3.47 -11.18 0.93
CA ASP A 32 4.79 -10.60 0.66
C ASP A 32 5.62 -11.54 -0.21
N ILE A 33 6.67 -11.05 -0.84
CA ILE A 33 7.69 -11.87 -1.50
C ILE A 33 8.73 -12.42 -0.49
N ALA A 34 8.86 -11.77 0.66
CA ALA A 34 9.78 -12.17 1.72
C ALA A 34 9.16 -13.26 2.61
N PRO A 35 9.86 -14.39 2.85
CA PRO A 35 9.37 -15.47 3.73
C PRO A 35 9.03 -15.00 5.16
N ALA A 36 9.59 -13.88 5.60
CA ALA A 36 9.28 -13.29 6.90
C ALA A 36 7.77 -12.98 7.10
N VAL A 37 6.98 -12.94 6.03
CA VAL A 37 5.52 -12.79 6.11
C VAL A 37 4.86 -13.94 6.88
N GLU A 38 5.41 -15.14 6.85
CA GLU A 38 4.88 -16.31 7.56
C GLU A 38 4.98 -16.13 9.08
N ALA A 39 6.12 -15.63 9.56
CA ALA A 39 6.31 -15.32 10.97
C ALA A 39 5.38 -14.17 11.40
N ALA A 40 5.29 -13.10 10.59
CA ALA A 40 4.39 -11.99 10.87
C ALA A 40 2.91 -12.43 10.95
N ALA A 41 2.50 -13.34 10.08
CA ALA A 41 1.15 -13.89 10.10
C ALA A 41 0.90 -14.76 11.33
N THR A 42 1.86 -15.60 11.70
CA THR A 42 1.78 -16.42 12.92
C THR A 42 1.59 -15.56 14.17
N ASP A 43 2.36 -14.48 14.29
CA ASP A 43 2.28 -13.54 15.42
C ASP A 43 0.90 -12.86 15.52
N LEU A 44 0.22 -12.68 14.41
CA LEU A 44 -1.10 -12.01 14.33
C LEU A 44 -2.28 -12.99 14.26
N GLY A 45 -2.03 -14.29 14.25
CA GLY A 45 -3.09 -15.29 14.04
C GLY A 45 -3.76 -15.15 12.66
N ALA A 46 -2.98 -14.78 11.65
CA ALA A 46 -3.42 -14.51 10.29
C ALA A 46 -2.96 -15.60 9.32
N ASP A 47 -3.55 -15.64 8.13
CA ASP A 47 -3.00 -16.42 7.01
C ASP A 47 -1.92 -15.64 6.28
N SER A 48 -1.05 -16.35 5.57
CA SER A 48 -0.02 -15.75 4.72
C SER A 48 0.13 -16.43 3.38
N VAL A 49 0.56 -15.64 2.39
CA VAL A 49 0.98 -16.14 1.07
C VAL A 49 2.31 -15.48 0.71
N CYS A 50 3.38 -16.29 0.63
CA CYS A 50 4.70 -15.82 0.21
C CYS A 50 4.84 -15.95 -1.30
N VAL A 51 4.64 -14.84 -2.05
CA VAL A 51 4.61 -14.85 -3.53
C VAL A 51 5.12 -13.55 -4.14
N ASP A 52 5.57 -13.63 -5.39
CA ASP A 52 5.79 -12.46 -6.24
C ASP A 52 4.46 -12.04 -6.89
N LEU A 53 3.99 -10.85 -6.54
CA LEU A 53 2.76 -10.25 -7.08
C LEU A 53 2.84 -9.88 -8.56
N THR A 54 4.03 -9.87 -9.13
CA THR A 54 4.22 -9.60 -10.58
C THR A 54 4.01 -10.84 -11.44
N GLU A 55 3.93 -12.01 -10.81
CA GLU A 55 3.69 -13.28 -11.49
C GLU A 55 2.20 -13.65 -11.42
N PRO A 56 1.55 -14.02 -12.54
CA PRO A 56 0.15 -14.43 -12.54
C PRO A 56 -0.18 -15.52 -11.52
N ARG A 57 0.73 -16.50 -11.36
CA ARG A 57 0.60 -17.57 -10.36
C ARG A 57 0.53 -17.05 -8.91
N GLY A 58 1.20 -15.93 -8.63
CA GLY A 58 1.17 -15.31 -7.30
C GLY A 58 -0.20 -14.73 -7.00
N ILE A 59 -0.80 -14.03 -7.95
CA ILE A 59 -2.16 -13.49 -7.83
C ILE A 59 -3.20 -14.63 -7.69
N GLU A 60 -3.04 -15.71 -8.46
CA GLU A 60 -3.93 -16.87 -8.36
C GLU A 60 -3.81 -17.60 -7.01
N ALA A 61 -2.61 -17.69 -6.43
CA ALA A 61 -2.42 -18.27 -5.09
C ALA A 61 -3.17 -17.48 -4.02
N ILE A 62 -3.14 -16.14 -4.09
CA ILE A 62 -3.92 -15.27 -3.18
C ILE A 62 -5.42 -15.52 -3.37
N ALA A 63 -5.88 -15.55 -4.61
CA ALA A 63 -7.30 -15.76 -4.91
C ALA A 63 -7.78 -17.15 -4.45
N ALA A 64 -6.94 -18.17 -4.52
CA ALA A 64 -7.27 -19.50 -4.02
C ALA A 64 -7.52 -19.49 -2.50
N VAL A 65 -6.65 -18.83 -1.72
CA VAL A 65 -6.84 -18.69 -0.26
C VAL A 65 -8.11 -17.91 0.05
N VAL A 66 -8.36 -16.78 -0.64
CA VAL A 66 -9.58 -15.98 -0.45
C VAL A 66 -10.83 -16.81 -0.71
N LYS A 67 -10.83 -17.60 -1.81
CA LYS A 67 -11.95 -18.46 -2.18
C LYS A 67 -12.17 -19.61 -1.20
N ASP A 68 -11.10 -20.24 -0.73
CA ASP A 68 -11.17 -21.34 0.23
C ASP A 68 -11.77 -20.89 1.57
N ARG A 69 -11.48 -19.67 2.00
CA ARG A 69 -12.08 -19.08 3.21
C ARG A 69 -13.58 -18.78 3.06
N GLY A 70 -14.03 -18.41 1.88
CA GLY A 70 -15.45 -18.16 1.59
C GLY A 70 -16.11 -17.02 2.37
N GLU A 71 -15.33 -16.18 3.06
CA GLU A 71 -15.85 -15.11 3.93
C GLU A 71 -16.09 -13.79 3.18
N GLY A 72 -15.61 -13.67 1.94
CA GLY A 72 -15.57 -12.45 1.16
C GLY A 72 -14.51 -11.45 1.66
N VAL A 73 -14.17 -10.50 0.79
CA VAL A 73 -13.09 -9.53 1.03
C VAL A 73 -13.67 -8.20 1.51
N ARG A 74 -13.33 -7.81 2.74
CA ARG A 74 -13.70 -6.53 3.35
C ARG A 74 -12.78 -5.39 2.94
N SER A 75 -11.47 -5.65 2.87
CA SER A 75 -10.54 -4.64 2.37
C SER A 75 -9.34 -5.24 1.64
N ILE A 76 -8.82 -4.48 0.67
CA ILE A 76 -7.56 -4.73 0.00
C ILE A 76 -6.65 -3.53 0.26
N VAL A 77 -5.50 -3.78 0.88
CA VAL A 77 -4.46 -2.78 1.06
C VAL A 77 -3.29 -3.07 0.12
N ASN A 78 -3.22 -2.33 -0.98
CA ASN A 78 -2.13 -2.39 -1.95
C ASN A 78 -0.93 -1.59 -1.41
N ASN A 79 -0.12 -2.23 -0.56
CA ASN A 79 1.04 -1.58 0.06
C ASN A 79 2.37 -2.04 -0.55
N ALA A 80 2.47 -3.23 -1.13
CA ALA A 80 3.69 -3.71 -1.77
C ALA A 80 4.27 -2.69 -2.75
N GLY A 81 5.57 -2.47 -2.68
CA GLY A 81 6.25 -1.53 -3.55
C GLY A 81 7.76 -1.52 -3.38
N ILE A 82 8.44 -1.11 -4.43
CA ILE A 82 9.90 -1.00 -4.50
C ILE A 82 10.31 0.36 -5.04
N THR A 83 11.56 0.75 -4.79
CA THR A 83 12.26 1.87 -5.44
C THR A 83 13.45 1.36 -6.24
N ARG A 84 13.79 2.05 -7.32
CA ARG A 84 15.03 1.89 -8.10
C ARG A 84 15.44 3.29 -8.56
N ASP A 85 16.08 4.02 -7.63
CA ASP A 85 16.36 5.44 -7.81
C ASP A 85 17.52 5.65 -8.75
N ALA A 86 17.33 6.48 -9.75
CA ALA A 86 18.36 6.92 -10.69
C ALA A 86 17.96 8.24 -11.37
N ARG A 87 18.95 9.05 -11.77
CA ARG A 87 18.71 10.21 -12.64
C ARG A 87 18.19 9.73 -14.00
N LEU A 88 17.40 10.56 -14.68
CA LEU A 88 16.84 10.23 -16.00
C LEU A 88 17.89 9.70 -16.98
N THR A 89 19.07 10.31 -17.00
CA THR A 89 20.18 9.92 -17.89
C THR A 89 20.84 8.58 -17.54
N GLN A 90 20.52 8.01 -16.37
CA GLN A 90 21.08 6.76 -15.85
C GLN A 90 19.99 5.71 -15.56
N MET A 91 18.71 6.07 -15.75
CA MET A 91 17.59 5.17 -15.51
C MET A 91 17.58 4.04 -16.54
N ALA A 92 17.81 2.82 -16.09
CA ALA A 92 17.65 1.65 -16.95
C ALA A 92 16.16 1.40 -17.25
N GLU A 93 15.85 1.04 -18.49
CA GLU A 93 14.47 0.72 -18.88
C GLU A 93 13.89 -0.43 -18.04
N SER A 94 14.71 -1.42 -17.71
CA SER A 94 14.33 -2.54 -16.85
C SER A 94 13.92 -2.09 -15.44
N ASP A 95 14.63 -1.10 -14.86
CA ASP A 95 14.29 -0.55 -13.54
C ASP A 95 13.02 0.28 -13.59
N PHE A 96 12.84 1.07 -14.65
CA PHE A 96 11.61 1.82 -14.87
C PHE A 96 10.40 0.88 -14.97
N ARG A 97 10.46 -0.11 -15.85
CA ARG A 97 9.39 -1.10 -16.05
C ARG A 97 9.17 -1.96 -14.81
N GLY A 98 10.24 -2.38 -14.13
CA GLY A 98 10.17 -3.19 -12.92
C GLY A 98 9.41 -2.49 -11.79
N VAL A 99 9.70 -1.20 -11.55
CA VAL A 99 8.99 -0.41 -10.53
C VAL A 99 7.51 -0.23 -10.89
N LEU A 100 7.17 0.05 -12.15
CA LEU A 100 5.76 0.16 -12.57
C LEU A 100 5.03 -1.17 -12.42
N ARG A 101 5.67 -2.28 -12.79
CA ARG A 101 5.08 -3.62 -12.69
C ARG A 101 4.74 -3.99 -11.26
N VAL A 102 5.65 -3.74 -10.31
CA VAL A 102 5.41 -4.03 -8.89
C VAL A 102 4.42 -3.04 -8.28
N ASN A 103 4.68 -1.73 -8.40
CA ASN A 103 3.96 -0.72 -7.62
C ASN A 103 2.55 -0.44 -8.15
N LEU A 104 2.33 -0.57 -9.45
CA LEU A 104 1.06 -0.24 -10.10
C LEU A 104 0.39 -1.47 -10.73
N GLY A 105 1.14 -2.23 -11.52
CA GLY A 105 0.60 -3.38 -12.25
C GLY A 105 0.06 -4.46 -11.31
N ALA A 106 0.81 -4.80 -10.27
CA ALA A 106 0.38 -5.79 -9.28
C ALA A 106 -0.85 -5.34 -8.49
N ALA A 107 -0.94 -4.05 -8.14
CA ALA A 107 -2.11 -3.51 -7.46
C ALA A 107 -3.38 -3.61 -8.32
N TYR A 108 -3.27 -3.29 -9.61
CA TYR A 108 -4.36 -3.48 -10.56
C TYR A 108 -4.75 -4.96 -10.68
N ALA A 109 -3.78 -5.84 -10.92
CA ALA A 109 -4.03 -7.26 -11.13
C ALA A 109 -4.70 -7.92 -9.91
N LEU A 110 -4.29 -7.57 -8.69
CA LEU A 110 -4.91 -8.09 -7.48
C LEU A 110 -6.35 -7.62 -7.33
N VAL A 111 -6.63 -6.34 -7.56
CA VAL A 111 -8.00 -5.80 -7.48
C VAL A 111 -8.88 -6.41 -8.56
N ASP A 112 -8.42 -6.50 -9.80
CA ASP A 112 -9.15 -7.11 -10.92
C ASP A 112 -9.51 -8.56 -10.61
N ARG A 113 -8.57 -9.33 -10.05
CA ARG A 113 -8.76 -10.74 -9.73
C ARG A 113 -9.70 -10.98 -8.54
N LEU A 114 -9.72 -10.08 -7.56
CA LEU A 114 -10.54 -10.22 -6.35
C LEU A 114 -11.84 -9.40 -6.37
N ARG A 115 -12.16 -8.70 -7.43
CA ARG A 115 -13.31 -7.78 -7.49
C ARG A 115 -14.65 -8.46 -7.19
N ASP A 116 -14.82 -9.71 -7.61
CA ASP A 116 -16.04 -10.46 -7.41
C ASP A 116 -16.19 -11.01 -5.97
N GLU A 117 -15.07 -11.08 -5.24
CA GLU A 117 -15.01 -11.48 -3.84
C GLU A 117 -15.23 -10.31 -2.86
N LEU A 118 -15.24 -9.06 -3.36
CA LEU A 118 -15.50 -7.88 -2.52
C LEU A 118 -16.93 -7.90 -1.99
N ILE A 119 -17.10 -7.72 -0.68
CA ILE A 119 -18.42 -7.59 -0.05
C ILE A 119 -18.95 -6.16 -0.13
N ASP A 120 -20.25 -5.98 0.12
CA ASP A 120 -20.85 -4.65 0.21
C ASP A 120 -20.25 -3.85 1.38
N GLY A 121 -19.92 -2.58 1.14
CA GLY A 121 -19.24 -1.71 2.10
C GLY A 121 -17.74 -1.95 2.20
N SER A 122 -17.17 -2.76 1.33
CA SER A 122 -15.72 -3.01 1.28
C SER A 122 -14.90 -1.76 0.93
N ALA A 123 -13.59 -1.84 1.14
CA ALA A 123 -12.68 -0.73 0.87
C ALA A 123 -11.38 -1.20 0.20
N ILE A 124 -10.92 -0.46 -0.80
CA ILE A 124 -9.60 -0.64 -1.41
C ILE A 124 -8.75 0.57 -1.05
N ILE A 125 -7.57 0.34 -0.48
CA ILE A 125 -6.63 1.39 -0.10
C ILE A 125 -5.30 1.14 -0.82
N SER A 126 -4.87 2.10 -1.66
CA SER A 126 -3.59 2.02 -2.37
C SER A 126 -2.55 2.93 -1.73
N MET A 127 -1.38 2.35 -1.39
CA MET A 127 -0.28 3.12 -0.83
C MET A 127 0.48 3.85 -1.93
N SER A 128 0.08 5.08 -2.19
CA SER A 128 0.81 6.02 -3.01
C SER A 128 2.04 6.56 -2.25
N SER A 129 2.48 7.75 -2.51
CA SER A 129 3.56 8.45 -1.79
C SER A 129 3.47 9.93 -2.11
N ARG A 130 3.81 10.80 -1.16
CA ARG A 130 4.00 12.24 -1.45
C ARG A 130 4.98 12.46 -2.63
N ALA A 131 5.88 11.51 -2.85
CA ALA A 131 6.85 11.58 -3.96
C ALA A 131 6.18 11.76 -5.34
N TYR A 132 4.92 11.35 -5.54
CA TYR A 132 4.21 11.54 -6.80
C TYR A 132 4.00 13.00 -7.21
N LEU A 133 4.13 13.94 -6.26
CA LEU A 133 4.13 15.38 -6.54
C LEU A 133 5.43 15.86 -7.21
N GLY A 134 6.41 14.99 -7.33
CA GLY A 134 7.71 15.21 -7.92
C GLY A 134 8.85 15.00 -6.92
N THR A 135 9.78 14.11 -7.26
CA THR A 135 11.00 13.86 -6.49
C THR A 135 12.15 13.59 -7.45
N PHE A 136 13.25 14.33 -7.26
CA PHE A 136 14.43 14.19 -8.10
C PHE A 136 15.03 12.78 -7.97
N GLY A 137 15.42 12.18 -9.10
CA GLY A 137 16.06 10.87 -9.13
C GLY A 137 15.09 9.69 -8.96
N GLN A 138 13.77 9.92 -8.93
CA GLN A 138 12.74 8.89 -8.70
C GLN A 138 11.67 8.83 -9.79
N ILE A 139 12.03 9.04 -11.05
CA ILE A 139 11.03 9.16 -12.13
C ILE A 139 10.11 7.93 -12.24
N ASN A 140 10.66 6.72 -12.13
CA ASN A 140 9.92 5.46 -12.13
C ASN A 140 8.94 5.38 -10.93
N TYR A 141 9.43 5.71 -9.74
CA TYR A 141 8.64 5.69 -8.51
C TYR A 141 7.54 6.76 -8.55
N VAL A 142 7.87 7.99 -8.93
CA VAL A 142 6.91 9.10 -9.11
C VAL A 142 5.79 8.71 -10.05
N VAL A 143 6.13 8.15 -11.23
CA VAL A 143 5.13 7.71 -12.22
C VAL A 143 4.27 6.57 -11.66
N SER A 144 4.88 5.59 -10.99
CA SER A 144 4.14 4.46 -10.43
C SER A 144 3.16 4.89 -9.33
N LYS A 145 3.59 5.78 -8.43
CA LYS A 145 2.77 6.27 -7.31
C LYS A 145 1.71 7.28 -7.76
N GLY A 146 1.99 8.07 -8.81
CA GLY A 146 0.99 8.88 -9.50
C GLY A 146 -0.03 8.03 -10.26
N GLY A 147 0.40 6.93 -10.88
CA GLY A 147 -0.47 5.95 -11.51
C GLY A 147 -1.49 5.34 -10.53
N LEU A 148 -1.08 5.06 -9.28
CA LEU A 148 -2.00 4.59 -8.24
C LEU A 148 -3.08 5.62 -7.90
N VAL A 149 -2.79 6.91 -7.97
CA VAL A 149 -3.81 7.97 -7.78
C VAL A 149 -4.85 7.94 -8.91
N GLY A 150 -4.38 7.79 -10.15
CA GLY A 150 -5.26 7.61 -11.32
C GLY A 150 -6.12 6.36 -11.20
N LEU A 151 -5.51 5.22 -10.88
CA LEU A 151 -6.19 3.94 -10.65
C LEU A 151 -7.24 4.05 -9.54
N THR A 152 -6.90 4.68 -8.42
CA THR A 152 -7.82 4.92 -7.29
C THR A 152 -9.09 5.64 -7.73
N ARG A 153 -8.96 6.71 -8.51
CA ARG A 153 -10.09 7.51 -8.99
C ARG A 153 -10.96 6.76 -10.00
N ALA A 154 -10.34 5.99 -10.89
CA ALA A 154 -11.05 5.16 -11.85
C ALA A 154 -11.87 4.08 -11.14
N LEU A 155 -11.24 3.29 -10.27
CA LEU A 155 -11.91 2.23 -9.51
C LEU A 155 -12.98 2.76 -8.55
N ALA A 156 -12.78 3.94 -7.95
CA ALA A 156 -13.77 4.56 -7.07
C ALA A 156 -15.10 4.85 -7.81
N ARG A 157 -15.03 5.20 -9.08
CA ARG A 157 -16.24 5.44 -9.91
C ARG A 157 -16.86 4.14 -10.40
N GLU A 158 -16.05 3.16 -10.70
CA GLU A 158 -16.49 1.88 -11.28
C GLU A 158 -17.11 0.96 -10.22
N LEU A 159 -16.55 0.95 -9.00
CA LEU A 159 -16.97 0.04 -7.93
C LEU A 159 -18.02 0.63 -6.97
N ALA A 160 -18.32 1.91 -7.08
CA ALA A 160 -19.38 2.54 -6.29
C ALA A 160 -20.77 2.01 -6.73
N PRO A 161 -21.74 1.92 -5.81
CA PRO A 161 -21.66 2.27 -4.38
C PRO A 161 -21.13 1.14 -3.49
N ARG A 162 -20.83 -0.03 -4.05
CA ARG A 162 -20.50 -1.27 -3.34
C ARG A 162 -19.18 -1.18 -2.60
N THR A 163 -18.15 -0.60 -3.23
CA THR A 163 -16.78 -0.55 -2.71
C THR A 163 -16.24 0.88 -2.75
N ARG A 164 -15.63 1.33 -1.65
CA ARG A 164 -14.91 2.60 -1.60
C ARG A 164 -13.45 2.38 -1.98
N VAL A 165 -12.87 3.29 -2.74
CA VAL A 165 -11.47 3.19 -3.17
C VAL A 165 -10.75 4.49 -2.88
N ASN A 166 -9.69 4.44 -2.07
CA ASN A 166 -8.92 5.62 -1.70
C ASN A 166 -7.41 5.34 -1.78
N ALA A 167 -6.61 6.38 -1.77
CA ALA A 167 -5.17 6.29 -1.68
C ALA A 167 -4.66 7.00 -0.42
N VAL A 168 -3.58 6.47 0.15
CA VAL A 168 -2.79 7.12 1.18
C VAL A 168 -1.44 7.48 0.55
N ALA A 169 -0.99 8.72 0.73
CA ALA A 169 0.28 9.22 0.21
C ALA A 169 1.19 9.65 1.38
N PRO A 170 1.89 8.71 2.04
CA PRO A 170 2.76 9.02 3.16
C PRO A 170 3.85 10.03 2.78
N GLY A 171 4.25 10.83 3.77
CA GLY A 171 5.45 11.62 3.72
C GLY A 171 6.71 10.79 4.01
N PHE A 172 7.72 11.45 4.57
CA PHE A 172 8.93 10.80 5.04
C PHE A 172 8.61 10.06 6.34
N THR A 173 8.61 8.73 6.27
CA THR A 173 8.21 7.83 7.36
C THR A 173 9.40 7.00 7.80
N ASP A 174 9.60 6.83 9.10
CA ASP A 174 10.71 6.07 9.69
C ASP A 174 10.52 4.56 9.50
N THR A 175 11.12 4.02 8.47
CA THR A 175 11.08 2.61 8.07
C THR A 175 12.51 2.13 7.78
N GLU A 176 12.70 0.81 7.67
CA GLU A 176 13.98 0.27 7.21
C GLU A 176 14.44 0.88 5.87
N MET A 177 13.49 1.12 4.95
CA MET A 177 13.78 1.72 3.64
C MET A 177 14.35 3.13 3.78
N THR A 178 13.77 3.96 4.63
CA THR A 178 14.22 5.34 4.85
C THR A 178 15.46 5.42 5.73
N ARG A 179 15.61 4.50 6.71
CA ARG A 179 16.83 4.38 7.54
C ARG A 179 18.05 3.96 6.73
N ALA A 180 17.87 3.26 5.61
CA ALA A 180 18.95 2.95 4.68
C ALA A 180 19.46 4.16 3.88
N ALA A 181 18.76 5.31 3.91
CA ALA A 181 19.20 6.53 3.26
C ALA A 181 20.37 7.17 4.04
N PRO A 182 21.30 7.86 3.34
CA PRO A 182 22.38 8.60 4.01
C PRO A 182 21.85 9.61 5.03
N GLU A 183 22.59 9.82 6.12
CA GLU A 183 22.23 10.76 7.20
C GLU A 183 21.92 12.17 6.68
N ALA A 184 22.68 12.63 5.68
CA ALA A 184 22.46 13.92 5.02
C ALA A 184 21.03 14.06 4.42
N VAL A 185 20.38 12.97 4.08
CA VAL A 185 18.97 12.97 3.61
C VAL A 185 18.05 13.31 4.79
N TRP A 186 18.29 12.71 5.96
CA TRP A 186 17.55 12.97 7.17
C TRP A 186 17.73 14.42 7.64
N GLU A 187 18.97 14.90 7.67
CA GLU A 187 19.30 16.28 8.04
C GLU A 187 18.67 17.32 7.11
N THR A 188 18.46 16.97 5.84
CA THR A 188 17.80 17.87 4.86
C THR A 188 16.29 17.76 4.90
N VAL A 189 15.76 16.54 4.96
CA VAL A 189 14.32 16.28 4.82
C VAL A 189 13.57 16.62 6.10
N VAL A 190 14.02 16.18 7.27
CA VAL A 190 13.30 16.35 8.53
C VAL A 190 13.04 17.83 8.85
N PRO A 191 14.02 18.75 8.75
CA PRO A 191 13.77 20.16 8.96
C PRO A 191 12.78 20.81 7.98
N SER A 192 12.64 20.23 6.77
CA SER A 192 11.68 20.71 5.77
C SER A 192 10.23 20.30 6.06
N ILE A 193 10.02 19.33 6.98
CA ILE A 193 8.67 18.91 7.39
C ILE A 193 8.12 19.92 8.41
N PRO A 194 6.94 20.50 8.22
CA PRO A 194 6.34 21.43 9.20
C PRO A 194 6.27 20.85 10.63
N MET A 195 5.93 19.57 10.79
CA MET A 195 5.93 18.89 12.10
C MET A 195 7.32 18.53 12.65
N LYS A 196 8.42 18.86 11.92
CA LYS A 196 9.82 18.71 12.35
C LYS A 196 10.26 17.31 12.77
N ARG A 197 9.59 16.29 12.27
CA ARG A 197 9.95 14.88 12.47
C ARG A 197 9.54 14.01 11.29
N ALA A 198 10.12 12.83 11.18
CA ALA A 198 9.56 11.76 10.35
C ALA A 198 8.22 11.27 10.95
N GLY A 199 7.36 10.73 10.13
CA GLY A 199 6.17 10.00 10.58
C GLY A 199 6.56 8.59 11.03
N GLU A 200 5.75 8.02 11.92
CA GLU A 200 5.88 6.62 12.32
C GLU A 200 5.00 5.72 11.44
N PRO A 201 5.40 4.46 11.15
CA PRO A 201 4.57 3.50 10.43
C PRO A 201 3.17 3.31 11.03
N THR A 202 3.07 3.37 12.36
CA THR A 202 1.80 3.30 13.10
C THR A 202 0.85 4.46 12.77
N GLU A 203 1.37 5.68 12.57
CA GLU A 203 0.56 6.85 12.19
C GLU A 203 -0.04 6.69 10.78
N ILE A 204 0.69 6.02 9.88
CA ILE A 204 0.20 5.68 8.55
C ILE A 204 -0.88 4.59 8.65
N ALA A 205 -0.67 3.59 9.50
CA ALA A 205 -1.61 2.50 9.73
C ALA A 205 -2.96 3.00 10.25
N GLU A 206 -2.98 4.02 11.14
CA GLU A 206 -4.22 4.65 11.62
C GLU A 206 -5.04 5.27 10.48
N VAL A 207 -4.39 5.95 9.53
CA VAL A 207 -5.09 6.53 8.37
C VAL A 207 -5.66 5.43 7.48
N VAL A 208 -4.93 4.34 7.26
CA VAL A 208 -5.41 3.19 6.47
C VAL A 208 -6.59 2.53 7.18
N ALA A 209 -6.52 2.30 8.49
CA ALA A 209 -7.60 1.72 9.28
C ALA A 209 -8.86 2.58 9.24
N PHE A 210 -8.74 3.91 9.38
CA PHE A 210 -9.86 4.83 9.17
C PHE A 210 -10.51 4.64 7.80
N LEU A 211 -9.71 4.64 6.72
CA LEU A 211 -10.24 4.47 5.37
C LEU A 211 -10.86 3.09 5.12
N ALA A 212 -10.39 2.05 5.81
CA ALA A 212 -10.96 0.70 5.75
C ALA A 212 -12.26 0.56 6.56
N SER A 213 -12.50 1.46 7.53
CA SER A 213 -13.60 1.39 8.47
C SER A 213 -14.90 2.01 7.95
N PRO A 214 -16.06 1.73 8.57
CA PRO A 214 -17.33 2.39 8.28
C PRO A 214 -17.31 3.91 8.57
N ALA A 215 -16.38 4.41 9.40
CA ALA A 215 -16.24 5.85 9.66
C ALA A 215 -15.89 6.64 8.39
N ALA A 216 -15.31 5.99 7.37
CA ALA A 216 -15.01 6.57 6.06
C ALA A 216 -16.12 6.31 5.02
N SER A 217 -17.37 6.02 5.43
CA SER A 217 -18.45 5.58 4.53
C SER A 217 -18.78 6.55 3.39
N TYR A 218 -18.47 7.84 3.54
CA TYR A 218 -18.67 8.86 2.49
C TYR A 218 -17.35 9.34 1.85
N VAL A 219 -16.25 8.57 2.04
CA VAL A 219 -14.92 8.89 1.50
C VAL A 219 -14.55 7.88 0.43
N THR A 220 -14.54 8.32 -0.84
CA THR A 220 -14.09 7.52 -1.99
C THR A 220 -13.42 8.41 -3.04
N GLY A 221 -12.46 7.88 -3.80
CA GLY A 221 -11.69 8.59 -4.83
C GLY A 221 -10.67 9.60 -4.27
N GLN A 222 -10.41 9.61 -2.96
CA GLN A 222 -9.58 10.60 -2.31
C GLN A 222 -8.12 10.14 -2.14
N VAL A 223 -7.22 11.12 -2.01
CA VAL A 223 -5.81 10.90 -1.64
C VAL A 223 -5.57 11.63 -0.33
N VAL A 224 -5.23 10.87 0.72
CA VAL A 224 -4.92 11.42 2.04
C VAL A 224 -3.41 11.47 2.24
N PHE A 225 -2.89 12.59 2.74
CA PHE A 225 -1.46 12.83 2.92
C PHE A 225 -1.05 12.86 4.39
N PRO A 226 -0.77 11.72 5.04
CA PRO A 226 -0.09 11.72 6.34
C PRO A 226 1.40 12.03 6.14
N CYS A 227 1.73 13.33 6.06
CA CYS A 227 3.06 13.79 5.63
C CYS A 227 3.65 14.91 6.52
N GLY A 228 3.05 15.15 7.68
CA GLY A 228 3.49 16.21 8.58
C GLY A 228 3.43 17.63 7.98
N GLY A 229 2.54 17.83 6.98
CA GLY A 229 2.37 19.12 6.26
C GLY A 229 3.32 19.30 5.07
N ARG A 230 4.21 18.37 4.77
CA ARG A 230 5.22 18.53 3.71
C ARG A 230 4.64 18.61 2.30
N SER A 231 3.38 18.23 2.08
CA SER A 231 2.72 18.31 0.76
C SER A 231 2.17 19.70 0.41
N ILE A 232 2.12 20.62 1.38
CA ILE A 232 1.53 21.97 1.22
C ILE A 232 2.58 23.08 1.31
N VAL A 233 3.87 22.75 1.38
CA VAL A 233 5.00 23.68 1.42
C VAL A 233 5.98 23.41 0.30
#